data_648f2a718cf7787224bbb89d975f2b34
#
_entry.id   648f2a718cf7787224bbb89d975f2b34
#
_cell.length_a   1.000
_cell.length_b   1.000
_cell.length_c   1.000
_cell.angle_alpha   90.00
_cell.angle_beta   90.00
_cell.angle_gamma   90.00
#
_symmetry.space_group_name_H-M   'P 1'
#
loop_
_entity.id
_entity.type
_entity.pdbx_description
1 polymer ?
#
loop_
_entity_poly.entity_id
_entity_poly.type
_entity_poly.pdbx_seq_one_letter_code
_entity_poly.pdbx_strand_id
1 'polypeptide(L)'
;MMRRPFMLAGFSLVSLLLLCSLARGAQDAEFARGQITEKVVCKGDAQQSYALYLPSNYAPEKRWPILYAFAPDAQGRIPVERFQEAAEKYGWIVVGSLVSRNGSIQKSVDATKALWEDTHARFRIDDGRVYTTGFSGGARVAVWAAYLCDGCVAGVIGHGAGFHEQITPTASTPPSSIRFVFYGAVGTDDFNFGELRNLDQVLSTLKIAHRVTVFEGGHQWAPKEICMRAVEWMELQAIKAGKRQKDDALVEELWNRSVEGARRAEAAQRGYAAYVAYNELAEDFRGLRDVSEFERKAALLKETAEVKKEIKDDKEQIKRQQALDAQLRAFQERRKDIEQRAQASADFTRLLDDIRKKSKESADSIERRVARRTLSGVFAYYFESAMSLIGRQKDYSVAVFNLEVAAEIAQNNPYVAYELANAYALNGEKKKALAALRRAVEKGFTDLARINANQALESLRKESEYQKIVESIRQKP
;
A
#
# COMPACT_ATOMS: atom_id res chain seq x y z
N MET A 1 35.60 -51.32 -61.19
CA MET A 1 34.78 -50.51 -62.11
C MET A 1 33.49 -50.16 -61.42
N MET A 2 33.01 -48.97 -61.54
CA MET A 2 31.77 -48.32 -61.11
C MET A 2 31.82 -47.60 -59.77
N ARG A 3 32.01 -46.29 -59.88
CA ARG A 3 31.81 -45.26 -58.87
C ARG A 3 30.32 -45.00 -58.61
N ARG A 4 29.89 -44.85 -57.38
CA ARG A 4 28.62 -44.23 -57.01
C ARG A 4 28.86 -42.93 -56.24
N PRO A 5 28.10 -41.85 -56.48
CA PRO A 5 28.37 -40.54 -55.92
C PRO A 5 27.72 -40.36 -54.58
N PHE A 6 28.39 -39.60 -53.72
CA PHE A 6 27.80 -39.04 -52.50
C PHE A 6 26.93 -37.83 -52.86
N MET A 7 25.67 -37.87 -52.48
CA MET A 7 24.78 -36.72 -52.36
C MET A 7 23.95 -36.87 -51.09
N LEU A 8 23.67 -35.73 -50.46
CA LEU A 8 22.73 -35.47 -49.34
C LEU A 8 23.33 -35.44 -47.93
N ALA A 9 23.76 -34.24 -47.53
CA ALA A 9 23.71 -33.79 -46.16
C ALA A 9 23.67 -32.25 -46.16
N GLY A 10 22.54 -31.65 -46.53
CA GLY A 10 22.39 -30.19 -46.59
C GLY A 10 21.05 -29.65 -46.08
N PHE A 11 20.13 -30.51 -45.63
CA PHE A 11 18.75 -30.04 -45.35
C PHE A 11 18.33 -30.01 -43.89
N SER A 12 19.14 -30.42 -42.91
CA SER A 12 18.71 -30.52 -41.49
C SER A 12 19.01 -29.31 -40.63
N LEU A 13 19.92 -28.37 -41.01
CA LEU A 13 20.28 -27.25 -40.11
C LEU A 13 19.37 -26.03 -40.23
N VAL A 14 18.77 -25.79 -41.39
CA VAL A 14 17.90 -24.62 -41.63
C VAL A 14 16.52 -24.84 -41.01
N SER A 15 16.01 -26.09 -41.01
CA SER A 15 14.70 -26.41 -40.39
C SER A 15 14.73 -26.38 -38.89
N LEU A 16 15.87 -26.61 -38.22
CA LEU A 16 16.01 -26.54 -36.77
C LEU A 16 16.10 -25.10 -36.27
N LEU A 17 16.70 -24.19 -37.03
CA LEU A 17 16.77 -22.77 -36.73
C LEU A 17 15.42 -22.05 -36.90
N LEU A 18 14.58 -22.49 -37.90
CA LEU A 18 13.24 -21.96 -38.10
C LEU A 18 12.25 -22.46 -37.03
N LEU A 19 12.39 -23.66 -36.52
CA LEU A 19 11.57 -24.19 -35.42
C LEU A 19 11.92 -23.52 -34.06
N CYS A 20 13.18 -23.18 -33.82
CA CYS A 20 13.58 -22.41 -32.63
C CYS A 20 13.09 -20.96 -32.68
N SER A 21 13.02 -20.35 -33.86
CA SER A 21 12.49 -18.97 -33.99
C SER A 21 10.97 -18.92 -33.88
N LEU A 22 10.25 -19.96 -34.36
CA LEU A 22 8.79 -20.09 -34.20
C LEU A 22 8.38 -20.39 -32.74
N ALA A 23 9.16 -21.21 -32.03
CA ALA A 23 8.92 -21.46 -30.60
C ALA A 23 9.17 -20.22 -29.72
N ARG A 24 10.14 -19.33 -30.09
CA ARG A 24 10.32 -18.04 -29.41
C ARG A 24 9.20 -17.04 -29.72
N GLY A 25 8.71 -16.98 -30.96
CA GLY A 25 7.60 -16.10 -31.34
C GLY A 25 6.26 -16.47 -30.70
N ALA A 26 6.04 -17.75 -30.34
CA ALA A 26 4.83 -18.18 -29.64
C ALA A 26 4.83 -17.82 -28.15
N GLN A 27 6.00 -17.60 -27.53
CA GLN A 27 6.10 -17.14 -26.14
C GLN A 27 5.85 -15.63 -26.02
N ASP A 28 6.06 -14.86 -27.10
CA ASP A 28 5.85 -13.42 -27.15
C ASP A 28 4.39 -12.99 -27.20
N ALA A 29 3.46 -13.89 -27.49
CA ALA A 29 2.02 -13.64 -27.59
C ALA A 29 1.24 -14.00 -26.31
N GLU A 30 1.92 -14.47 -25.24
CA GLU A 30 1.23 -15.00 -24.05
C GLU A 30 0.50 -13.88 -23.25
N PHE A 31 1.03 -12.62 -23.27
CA PHE A 31 0.44 -11.51 -22.52
C PHE A 31 0.33 -10.22 -23.35
N ALA A 32 -0.79 -9.51 -23.18
CA ALA A 32 -1.02 -8.23 -23.83
C ALA A 32 -0.04 -7.17 -23.31
N ARG A 33 0.54 -6.36 -24.21
CA ARG A 33 1.40 -5.22 -23.90
C ARG A 33 0.56 -3.95 -23.80
N GLY A 34 0.93 -3.03 -22.88
CA GLY A 34 0.19 -1.78 -22.66
C GLY A 34 -1.20 -1.96 -22.01
N GLN A 35 -1.53 -3.21 -21.61
CA GLN A 35 -2.81 -3.54 -20.99
C GLN A 35 -2.59 -4.42 -19.76
N ILE A 36 -3.55 -4.37 -18.83
CA ILE A 36 -3.52 -5.21 -17.64
C ILE A 36 -4.08 -6.59 -17.96
N THR A 37 -3.27 -7.62 -17.73
CA THR A 37 -3.74 -9.01 -17.68
C THR A 37 -4.26 -9.26 -16.27
N GLU A 38 -5.57 -9.55 -16.16
CA GLU A 38 -6.29 -9.64 -14.88
C GLU A 38 -5.74 -10.72 -13.95
N LYS A 39 -5.37 -11.88 -14.54
CA LYS A 39 -4.91 -13.02 -13.77
C LYS A 39 -3.93 -13.87 -14.56
N VAL A 40 -2.74 -14.01 -14.02
CA VAL A 40 -1.72 -14.96 -14.44
C VAL A 40 -1.56 -15.98 -13.32
N VAL A 41 -1.69 -17.25 -13.60
CA VAL A 41 -1.45 -18.34 -12.64
C VAL A 41 0.03 -18.71 -12.72
N CYS A 42 0.70 -18.84 -11.57
CA CYS A 42 2.10 -19.25 -11.50
C CYS A 42 2.27 -20.69 -11.99
N LYS A 43 3.28 -20.92 -12.86
CA LYS A 43 3.53 -22.27 -13.41
C LYS A 43 3.96 -23.28 -12.33
N GLY A 44 4.72 -22.81 -11.34
CA GLY A 44 5.23 -23.64 -10.24
C GLY A 44 4.24 -23.88 -9.11
N ASP A 45 3.21 -23.03 -8.96
CA ASP A 45 2.19 -23.14 -7.92
C ASP A 45 0.84 -22.58 -8.40
N ALA A 46 -0.07 -23.46 -8.78
CA ALA A 46 -1.39 -23.09 -9.28
C ALA A 46 -2.31 -22.39 -8.25
N GLN A 47 -1.95 -22.39 -6.97
CA GLN A 47 -2.67 -21.64 -5.93
C GLN A 47 -2.24 -20.17 -5.89
N GLN A 48 -1.13 -19.82 -6.52
CA GLN A 48 -0.60 -18.48 -6.61
C GLN A 48 -0.93 -17.86 -7.97
N SER A 49 -1.32 -16.60 -7.93
CA SER A 49 -1.64 -15.84 -9.14
C SER A 49 -1.43 -14.35 -8.92
N TYR A 50 -1.31 -13.62 -10.01
CA TYR A 50 -1.06 -12.19 -10.00
C TYR A 50 -1.73 -11.47 -11.17
N ALA A 51 -2.05 -10.20 -11.01
CA ALA A 51 -2.33 -9.28 -12.10
C ALA A 51 -1.01 -8.78 -12.68
N LEU A 52 -0.94 -8.63 -14.01
CA LEU A 52 0.29 -8.29 -14.73
C LEU A 52 0.08 -7.06 -15.61
N TYR A 53 1.05 -6.16 -15.61
CA TYR A 53 1.21 -5.14 -16.62
C TYR A 53 2.58 -5.24 -17.29
N LEU A 54 2.59 -5.35 -18.61
CA LEU A 54 3.77 -5.21 -19.43
C LEU A 54 3.69 -3.87 -20.19
N PRO A 55 4.75 -3.05 -20.21
CA PRO A 55 4.77 -1.83 -21.00
C PRO A 55 4.50 -2.09 -22.49
N SER A 56 3.93 -1.13 -23.22
CA SER A 56 3.61 -1.29 -24.63
C SER A 56 4.85 -1.59 -25.49
N ASN A 57 6.00 -1.08 -25.06
CA ASN A 57 7.32 -1.27 -25.71
C ASN A 57 8.09 -2.48 -25.15
N TYR A 58 7.44 -3.37 -24.38
CA TYR A 58 8.09 -4.58 -23.87
C TYR A 58 8.69 -5.42 -25.00
N ALA A 59 9.95 -5.82 -24.80
CA ALA A 59 10.70 -6.67 -25.72
C ALA A 59 11.42 -7.78 -24.93
N PRO A 60 11.23 -9.07 -25.27
CA PRO A 60 11.71 -10.19 -24.46
C PRO A 60 13.23 -10.33 -24.44
N GLU A 61 13.92 -9.73 -25.42
CA GLU A 61 15.38 -9.71 -25.48
C GLU A 61 16.03 -8.69 -24.53
N LYS A 62 15.28 -7.70 -24.05
CA LYS A 62 15.75 -6.67 -23.11
C LYS A 62 15.55 -7.12 -21.66
N ARG A 63 16.37 -6.60 -20.74
CA ARG A 63 16.15 -6.71 -19.31
C ARG A 63 15.27 -5.57 -18.83
N TRP A 64 14.29 -5.90 -17.98
CA TRP A 64 13.26 -4.97 -17.50
C TRP A 64 13.24 -4.87 -15.98
N PRO A 65 13.17 -3.68 -15.41
CA PRO A 65 12.87 -3.53 -14.00
C PRO A 65 11.49 -4.09 -13.70
N ILE A 66 11.31 -4.59 -12.47
CA ILE A 66 10.05 -5.18 -12.03
C ILE A 66 9.62 -4.61 -10.67
N LEU A 67 8.32 -4.40 -10.52
CA LEU A 67 7.67 -3.97 -9.27
C LEU A 67 6.68 -5.05 -8.81
N TYR A 68 6.97 -5.70 -7.68
CA TYR A 68 6.04 -6.61 -7.01
C TYR A 68 5.16 -5.84 -6.04
N ALA A 69 3.85 -5.99 -6.17
CA ALA A 69 2.87 -5.21 -5.44
C ALA A 69 1.95 -6.09 -4.58
N PHE A 70 1.73 -5.65 -3.32
CA PHE A 70 0.97 -6.36 -2.32
C PHE A 70 -0.17 -5.50 -1.76
N ALA A 71 -1.41 -5.96 -1.94
CA ALA A 71 -2.59 -5.35 -1.34
C ALA A 71 -3.00 -6.12 -0.07
N PRO A 72 -3.52 -5.43 0.99
CA PRO A 72 -3.88 -6.07 2.25
C PRO A 72 -5.06 -7.05 2.14
N ASP A 73 -5.79 -7.01 1.04
CA ASP A 73 -7.02 -7.75 0.77
C ASP A 73 -6.91 -8.67 -0.48
N ALA A 74 -5.70 -8.89 -0.99
CA ALA A 74 -5.40 -9.67 -2.19
C ALA A 74 -5.94 -9.05 -3.50
N GLN A 75 -6.26 -7.76 -3.52
CA GLN A 75 -6.68 -7.06 -4.73
C GLN A 75 -5.46 -6.53 -5.52
N GLY A 76 -4.62 -7.44 -6.00
CA GLY A 76 -3.38 -7.10 -6.70
C GLY A 76 -3.56 -6.26 -7.97
N ARG A 77 -4.76 -6.24 -8.57
CA ARG A 77 -5.09 -5.35 -9.69
C ARG A 77 -4.99 -3.86 -9.31
N ILE A 78 -5.42 -3.48 -8.09
CA ILE A 78 -5.42 -2.08 -7.66
C ILE A 78 -4.04 -1.43 -7.76
N PRO A 79 -2.97 -1.98 -7.17
CA PRO A 79 -1.64 -1.40 -7.35
C PRO A 79 -1.13 -1.44 -8.79
N VAL A 80 -1.48 -2.47 -9.58
CA VAL A 80 -1.10 -2.52 -11.00
C VAL A 80 -1.68 -1.32 -11.76
N GLU A 81 -2.97 -1.00 -11.56
CA GLU A 81 -3.61 0.18 -12.16
C GLU A 81 -3.00 1.51 -11.69
N ARG A 82 -2.59 1.60 -10.41
CA ARG A 82 -1.98 2.81 -9.87
C ARG A 82 -0.62 3.11 -10.43
N PHE A 83 0.16 2.06 -10.70
CA PHE A 83 1.51 2.19 -11.24
C PHE A 83 1.57 2.08 -12.77
N GLN A 84 0.46 1.77 -13.46
CA GLN A 84 0.42 1.55 -14.90
C GLN A 84 1.04 2.70 -15.71
N GLU A 85 0.66 3.95 -15.41
CA GLU A 85 1.15 5.12 -16.14
C GLU A 85 2.66 5.33 -15.94
N ALA A 86 3.14 5.16 -14.72
CA ALA A 86 4.57 5.22 -14.43
C ALA A 86 5.34 4.05 -15.07
N ALA A 87 4.76 2.85 -15.03
CA ALA A 87 5.31 1.66 -15.65
C ALA A 87 5.42 1.80 -17.18
N GLU A 88 4.42 2.38 -17.82
CA GLU A 88 4.46 2.69 -19.25
C GLU A 88 5.58 3.70 -19.57
N LYS A 89 5.66 4.80 -18.81
CA LYS A 89 6.64 5.86 -19.05
C LYS A 89 8.09 5.38 -18.85
N TYR A 90 8.35 4.61 -17.81
CA TYR A 90 9.71 4.22 -17.41
C TYR A 90 10.10 2.79 -17.79
N GLY A 91 9.20 2.06 -18.41
CA GLY A 91 9.45 0.70 -18.87
C GLY A 91 9.57 -0.28 -17.70
N TRP A 92 8.58 -0.35 -16.80
CA TRP A 92 8.57 -1.28 -15.68
C TRP A 92 7.54 -2.38 -15.89
N ILE A 93 7.89 -3.62 -15.56
CA ILE A 93 6.90 -4.69 -15.37
C ILE A 93 6.26 -4.50 -13.99
N VAL A 94 4.93 -4.58 -13.91
CA VAL A 94 4.22 -4.51 -12.62
C VAL A 94 3.44 -5.79 -12.39
N VAL A 95 3.60 -6.38 -11.21
CA VAL A 95 3.03 -7.67 -10.82
C VAL A 95 2.32 -7.50 -9.48
N GLY A 96 0.99 -7.63 -9.46
CA GLY A 96 0.18 -7.49 -8.25
C GLY A 96 -0.33 -8.83 -7.75
N SER A 97 0.08 -9.26 -6.54
CA SER A 97 -0.36 -10.54 -5.95
C SER A 97 -1.88 -10.59 -5.76
N LEU A 98 -2.53 -11.65 -6.24
CA LEU A 98 -3.95 -11.93 -6.03
C LEU A 98 -4.20 -12.88 -4.84
N VAL A 99 -3.16 -13.20 -4.06
CA VAL A 99 -3.24 -14.16 -2.95
C VAL A 99 -2.73 -13.58 -1.64
N SER A 100 -1.65 -12.78 -1.67
CA SER A 100 -1.11 -12.11 -0.48
C SER A 100 -2.15 -11.19 0.14
N ARG A 101 -2.37 -11.33 1.45
CA ARG A 101 -3.35 -10.53 2.22
C ARG A 101 -2.96 -10.46 3.68
N ASN A 102 -3.58 -9.55 4.42
CA ASN A 102 -3.42 -9.44 5.86
C ASN A 102 -3.70 -10.79 6.54
N GLY A 103 -2.90 -11.13 7.54
CA GLY A 103 -3.04 -12.34 8.33
C GLY A 103 -1.75 -13.14 8.47
N SER A 104 -1.67 -14.34 7.89
CA SER A 104 -0.46 -15.17 8.00
C SER A 104 0.65 -14.60 7.13
N ILE A 105 1.76 -14.21 7.75
CA ILE A 105 2.96 -13.76 7.03
C ILE A 105 3.51 -14.86 6.11
N GLN A 106 3.39 -16.13 6.50
CA GLN A 106 3.87 -17.26 5.70
C GLN A 106 3.17 -17.29 4.32
N LYS A 107 1.85 -17.05 4.25
CA LYS A 107 1.13 -17.00 2.96
C LYS A 107 1.65 -15.89 2.06
N SER A 108 2.05 -14.76 2.62
CA SER A 108 2.62 -13.66 1.84
C SER A 108 4.06 -13.97 1.40
N VAL A 109 4.83 -14.68 2.22
CA VAL A 109 6.17 -15.16 1.85
C VAL A 109 6.07 -16.17 0.70
N ASP A 110 5.16 -17.14 0.80
CA ASP A 110 4.94 -18.16 -0.25
C ASP A 110 4.49 -17.49 -1.55
N ALA A 111 3.56 -16.53 -1.48
CA ALA A 111 3.13 -15.76 -2.64
C ALA A 111 4.30 -14.99 -3.27
N THR A 112 5.11 -14.29 -2.47
CA THR A 112 6.26 -13.53 -2.96
C THR A 112 7.25 -14.44 -3.68
N LYS A 113 7.57 -15.60 -3.10
CA LYS A 113 8.48 -16.58 -3.70
C LYS A 113 7.94 -17.11 -5.03
N ALA A 114 6.67 -17.51 -5.07
CA ALA A 114 6.06 -18.03 -6.29
C ALA A 114 6.00 -16.98 -7.42
N LEU A 115 5.69 -15.72 -7.09
CA LEU A 115 5.70 -14.63 -8.04
C LEU A 115 7.12 -14.37 -8.58
N TRP A 116 8.11 -14.38 -7.71
CA TRP A 116 9.52 -14.22 -8.09
C TRP A 116 9.96 -15.31 -9.07
N GLU A 117 9.76 -16.58 -8.70
CA GLU A 117 10.15 -17.72 -9.52
C GLU A 117 9.44 -17.73 -10.88
N ASP A 118 8.14 -17.45 -10.91
CA ASP A 118 7.35 -17.46 -12.15
C ASP A 118 7.73 -16.31 -13.08
N THR A 119 7.93 -15.10 -12.56
CA THR A 119 8.28 -13.94 -13.38
C THR A 119 9.69 -14.01 -13.94
N HIS A 120 10.68 -14.52 -13.17
CA HIS A 120 12.04 -14.75 -13.66
C HIS A 120 12.10 -15.88 -14.70
N ALA A 121 11.18 -16.84 -14.62
CA ALA A 121 11.08 -17.89 -15.65
C ALA A 121 10.41 -17.38 -16.94
N ARG A 122 9.56 -16.33 -16.87
CA ARG A 122 8.83 -15.79 -18.02
C ARG A 122 9.49 -14.60 -18.66
N PHE A 123 10.14 -13.72 -17.88
CA PHE A 123 10.63 -12.43 -18.30
C PHE A 123 12.13 -12.28 -18.02
N ARG A 124 12.81 -11.51 -18.85
CA ARG A 124 14.20 -11.11 -18.58
C ARG A 124 14.23 -9.93 -17.62
N ILE A 125 14.29 -10.24 -16.34
CA ILE A 125 14.31 -9.24 -15.28
C ILE A 125 15.71 -8.61 -15.16
N ASP A 126 15.77 -7.31 -14.89
CA ASP A 126 16.95 -6.59 -14.45
C ASP A 126 17.09 -6.76 -12.93
N ASP A 127 17.92 -7.73 -12.52
CA ASP A 127 18.13 -8.07 -11.11
C ASP A 127 18.70 -6.91 -10.27
N GLY A 128 19.26 -5.90 -10.91
CA GLY A 128 19.71 -4.65 -10.27
C GLY A 128 18.57 -3.68 -9.98
N ARG A 129 17.40 -3.86 -10.61
CA ARG A 129 16.24 -2.96 -10.51
C ARG A 129 14.96 -3.73 -10.22
N VAL A 130 14.98 -4.53 -9.15
CA VAL A 130 13.81 -5.18 -8.58
C VAL A 130 13.28 -4.33 -7.44
N TYR A 131 11.99 -4.06 -7.46
CA TYR A 131 11.30 -3.21 -6.49
C TYR A 131 10.10 -3.92 -5.91
N THR A 132 9.71 -3.50 -4.69
CA THR A 132 8.49 -3.97 -4.05
C THR A 132 7.63 -2.78 -3.61
N THR A 133 6.31 -2.96 -3.62
CA THR A 133 5.35 -1.96 -3.14
C THR A 133 4.18 -2.62 -2.45
N GLY A 134 3.51 -1.86 -1.61
CA GLY A 134 2.28 -2.31 -0.98
C GLY A 134 1.58 -1.21 -0.19
N PHE A 135 0.36 -1.50 0.22
CA PHE A 135 -0.44 -0.62 1.07
C PHE A 135 -0.71 -1.28 2.42
N SER A 136 -0.60 -0.52 3.50
CA SER A 136 -0.93 -0.99 4.85
C SER A 136 -0.15 -2.28 5.21
N GLY A 137 -0.83 -3.38 5.52
CA GLY A 137 -0.19 -4.67 5.71
C GLY A 137 0.61 -5.16 4.51
N GLY A 138 0.17 -4.82 3.27
CA GLY A 138 0.93 -5.11 2.04
C GLY A 138 2.25 -4.34 1.95
N ALA A 139 2.32 -3.11 2.50
CA ALA A 139 3.59 -2.37 2.60
C ALA A 139 4.57 -3.07 3.54
N ARG A 140 4.07 -3.61 4.66
CA ARG A 140 4.89 -4.42 5.58
C ARG A 140 5.41 -5.70 4.91
N VAL A 141 4.59 -6.35 4.06
CA VAL A 141 5.02 -7.49 3.23
C VAL A 141 6.11 -7.06 2.25
N ALA A 142 5.95 -5.92 1.57
CA ALA A 142 6.92 -5.40 0.61
C ALA A 142 8.30 -5.13 1.26
N VAL A 143 8.30 -4.50 2.45
CA VAL A 143 9.52 -4.28 3.24
C VAL A 143 10.11 -5.60 3.73
N TRP A 144 9.27 -6.51 4.22
CA TRP A 144 9.71 -7.83 4.71
C TRP A 144 10.40 -8.63 3.61
N ALA A 145 9.82 -8.66 2.40
CA ALA A 145 10.42 -9.31 1.24
C ALA A 145 11.80 -8.74 0.91
N ALA A 146 11.92 -7.40 0.91
CA ALA A 146 13.19 -6.71 0.66
C ALA A 146 14.25 -6.98 1.75
N TYR A 147 13.81 -7.06 3.00
CA TYR A 147 14.69 -7.32 4.13
C TYR A 147 15.23 -8.76 4.13
N LEU A 148 14.36 -9.75 3.87
CA LEU A 148 14.74 -11.16 3.88
C LEU A 148 15.64 -11.57 2.72
N CYS A 149 15.52 -10.95 1.57
CA CYS A 149 16.29 -11.34 0.40
C CYS A 149 17.72 -10.76 0.34
N ASP A 150 18.13 -10.03 1.37
CA ASP A 150 19.50 -9.57 1.58
C ASP A 150 20.15 -8.86 0.36
N GLY A 151 19.41 -7.91 -0.22
CA GLY A 151 19.90 -7.03 -1.29
C GLY A 151 19.43 -7.39 -2.71
N CYS A 152 18.53 -8.38 -2.88
CA CYS A 152 17.91 -8.65 -4.18
C CYS A 152 16.87 -7.59 -4.58
N VAL A 153 16.30 -6.85 -3.61
CA VAL A 153 15.39 -5.72 -3.85
C VAL A 153 16.17 -4.42 -3.76
N ALA A 154 16.10 -3.59 -4.81
CA ALA A 154 16.77 -2.30 -4.87
C ALA A 154 16.06 -1.20 -4.10
N GLY A 155 14.72 -1.26 -4.03
CA GLY A 155 13.93 -0.25 -3.33
C GLY A 155 12.51 -0.71 -3.01
N VAL A 156 11.94 -0.08 -1.99
CA VAL A 156 10.58 -0.33 -1.50
C VAL A 156 9.75 0.94 -1.55
N ILE A 157 8.51 0.85 -2.05
CA ILE A 157 7.51 1.92 -2.04
C ILE A 157 6.40 1.51 -1.08
N GLY A 158 6.36 2.10 0.12
CA GLY A 158 5.35 1.80 1.14
C GLY A 158 4.24 2.86 1.17
N HIS A 159 2.98 2.43 1.08
CA HIS A 159 1.81 3.31 1.19
C HIS A 159 1.09 3.05 2.51
N GLY A 160 0.92 4.08 3.34
CA GLY A 160 0.21 4.03 4.61
C GLY A 160 0.82 3.10 5.66
N ALA A 161 2.00 2.55 5.44
CA ALA A 161 2.80 1.81 6.40
C ALA A 161 4.24 1.64 5.91
N GLY A 162 5.15 1.26 6.83
CA GLY A 162 6.54 0.99 6.53
C GLY A 162 6.96 -0.41 6.97
N PHE A 163 7.90 -0.46 7.90
CA PHE A 163 8.48 -1.70 8.39
C PHE A 163 7.50 -2.48 9.30
N HIS A 164 7.60 -3.80 9.27
CA HIS A 164 6.93 -4.65 10.26
C HIS A 164 7.60 -4.47 11.64
N GLU A 165 6.83 -4.57 12.72
CA GLU A 165 7.31 -4.33 14.09
C GLU A 165 8.60 -5.07 14.45
N GLN A 166 8.75 -6.31 13.98
CA GLN A 166 9.93 -7.17 14.27
C GLN A 166 11.22 -6.69 13.60
N ILE A 167 11.12 -5.89 12.54
CA ILE A 167 12.27 -5.39 11.77
C ILE A 167 12.29 -3.86 11.66
N THR A 168 11.44 -3.18 12.45
CA THR A 168 11.41 -1.71 12.47
C THR A 168 12.75 -1.16 12.96
N PRO A 169 13.44 -0.33 12.16
CA PRO A 169 14.73 0.19 12.53
C PRO A 169 14.64 1.20 13.68
N THR A 170 15.68 1.25 14.47
CA THR A 170 15.92 2.25 15.52
C THR A 170 17.22 2.99 15.22
N ALA A 171 17.53 4.04 15.98
CA ALA A 171 18.79 4.76 15.83
C ALA A 171 20.05 3.90 16.05
N SER A 172 19.90 2.72 16.68
CA SER A 172 20.99 1.76 16.91
C SER A 172 21.06 0.64 15.88
N THR A 173 20.14 0.61 14.92
CA THR A 173 20.14 -0.40 13.84
C THR A 173 21.36 -0.20 12.93
N PRO A 174 22.14 -1.26 12.64
CA PRO A 174 23.25 -1.15 11.70
C PRO A 174 22.75 -0.74 10.32
N PRO A 175 23.25 0.36 9.71
CA PRO A 175 22.79 0.79 8.37
C PRO A 175 22.94 -0.29 7.30
N SER A 176 23.95 -1.16 7.42
CA SER A 176 24.20 -2.27 6.51
C SER A 176 23.12 -3.36 6.50
N SER A 177 22.22 -3.38 7.49
CA SER A 177 21.09 -4.30 7.53
C SER A 177 19.92 -3.88 6.63
N ILE A 178 19.92 -2.63 6.14
CA ILE A 178 18.91 -2.11 5.22
C ILE A 178 19.59 -1.86 3.87
N ARG A 179 19.45 -2.81 2.94
CA ARG A 179 20.14 -2.81 1.65
C ARG A 179 19.27 -2.33 0.48
N PHE A 180 18.22 -1.61 0.77
CA PHE A 180 17.29 -1.04 -0.20
C PHE A 180 17.01 0.43 0.14
N VAL A 181 16.63 1.21 -0.86
CA VAL A 181 16.12 2.56 -0.65
C VAL A 181 14.63 2.51 -0.33
N PHE A 182 14.12 3.48 0.44
CA PHE A 182 12.73 3.48 0.90
C PHE A 182 11.98 4.75 0.47
N TYR A 183 10.84 4.58 -0.19
CA TYR A 183 9.88 5.66 -0.46
C TYR A 183 8.59 5.40 0.31
N GLY A 184 8.26 6.26 1.27
CA GLY A 184 7.01 6.21 2.03
C GLY A 184 5.99 7.22 1.50
N ALA A 185 4.72 6.83 1.43
CA ALA A 185 3.61 7.74 1.14
C ALA A 185 2.52 7.58 2.20
N VAL A 186 2.10 8.69 2.83
CA VAL A 186 1.14 8.67 3.93
C VAL A 186 0.14 9.82 3.83
N GLY A 187 -1.13 9.55 4.11
CA GLY A 187 -2.17 10.56 4.13
C GLY A 187 -2.09 11.46 5.37
N THR A 188 -2.56 12.71 5.24
CA THR A 188 -2.64 13.69 6.35
C THR A 188 -3.52 13.18 7.50
N ASP A 189 -4.56 12.41 7.21
CA ASP A 189 -5.50 11.82 8.15
C ASP A 189 -5.28 10.31 8.36
N ASP A 190 -4.12 9.77 7.91
CA ASP A 190 -3.75 8.37 8.08
C ASP A 190 -3.31 8.09 9.53
N PHE A 191 -3.84 7.05 10.15
CA PHE A 191 -3.45 6.67 11.52
C PHE A 191 -1.97 6.26 11.62
N ASN A 192 -1.35 5.81 10.54
CA ASN A 192 0.09 5.51 10.47
C ASN A 192 0.95 6.74 10.12
N PHE A 193 0.37 7.96 10.08
CA PHE A 193 1.12 9.19 9.85
C PHE A 193 2.34 9.31 10.78
N GLY A 194 2.13 9.12 12.08
CA GLY A 194 3.19 9.19 13.09
C GLY A 194 4.26 8.11 12.89
N GLU A 195 3.87 6.90 12.47
CA GLU A 195 4.80 5.81 12.15
C GLU A 195 5.75 6.23 11.02
N LEU A 196 5.19 6.70 9.89
CA LEU A 196 6.00 7.06 8.71
C LEU A 196 6.87 8.30 8.98
N ARG A 197 6.39 9.29 9.75
CA ARG A 197 7.19 10.47 10.13
C ARG A 197 8.34 10.11 11.09
N ASN A 198 8.11 9.19 12.02
CA ASN A 198 9.18 8.67 12.88
C ASN A 198 10.20 7.85 12.08
N LEU A 199 9.74 7.02 11.15
CA LEU A 199 10.60 6.26 10.26
C LEU A 199 11.51 7.18 9.41
N ASP A 200 10.97 8.28 8.87
CA ASP A 200 11.70 9.32 8.16
C ASP A 200 12.89 9.85 8.99
N GLN A 201 12.66 10.16 10.28
CA GLN A 201 13.70 10.62 11.19
C GLN A 201 14.76 9.54 11.48
N VAL A 202 14.34 8.29 11.68
CA VAL A 202 15.24 7.17 11.94
C VAL A 202 16.12 6.90 10.72
N LEU A 203 15.53 6.79 9.53
CA LEU A 203 16.27 6.56 8.29
C LEU A 203 17.23 7.71 7.96
N SER A 204 16.85 8.96 8.26
CA SER A 204 17.75 10.13 8.18
C SER A 204 18.95 9.98 9.11
N THR A 205 18.72 9.56 10.37
CA THR A 205 19.80 9.34 11.34
C THR A 205 20.75 8.24 10.89
N LEU A 206 20.22 7.18 10.29
CA LEU A 206 20.98 6.06 9.74
C LEU A 206 21.63 6.37 8.38
N LYS A 207 21.34 7.53 7.79
CA LYS A 207 21.82 7.95 6.44
C LYS A 207 21.40 6.96 5.35
N ILE A 208 20.26 6.29 5.51
CA ILE A 208 19.65 5.46 4.49
C ILE A 208 18.94 6.36 3.47
N ALA A 209 19.15 6.12 2.18
CA ALA A 209 18.43 6.86 1.13
C ALA A 209 16.92 6.57 1.23
N HIS A 210 16.14 7.60 1.54
CA HIS A 210 14.69 7.48 1.71
C HIS A 210 13.99 8.79 1.38
N ARG A 211 12.66 8.69 1.23
CA ARG A 211 11.73 9.80 1.08
C ARG A 211 10.42 9.44 1.75
N VAL A 212 9.81 10.37 2.47
CA VAL A 212 8.44 10.24 2.97
C VAL A 212 7.61 11.42 2.47
N THR A 213 6.65 11.11 1.59
CA THR A 213 5.72 12.09 1.00
C THR A 213 4.39 12.04 1.74
N VAL A 214 3.90 13.21 2.16
CA VAL A 214 2.57 13.38 2.75
C VAL A 214 1.61 13.87 1.67
N PHE A 215 0.42 13.29 1.60
CA PHE A 215 -0.65 13.70 0.69
C PHE A 215 -1.98 13.92 1.43
N GLU A 216 -2.87 14.73 0.88
CA GLU A 216 -4.19 14.92 1.46
C GLU A 216 -5.03 13.65 1.34
N GLY A 217 -5.47 13.11 2.50
CA GLY A 217 -6.27 11.89 2.54
C GLY A 217 -6.10 11.09 3.82
N GLY A 218 -6.89 10.03 3.94
CA GLY A 218 -6.84 9.08 5.06
C GLY A 218 -5.93 7.88 4.78
N HIS A 219 -6.23 6.77 5.45
CA HIS A 219 -5.52 5.50 5.26
C HIS A 219 -5.94 4.84 3.94
N GLN A 220 -5.21 5.10 2.88
CA GLN A 220 -5.49 4.64 1.52
C GLN A 220 -4.23 4.56 0.67
N TRP A 221 -4.34 3.90 -0.48
CA TRP A 221 -3.31 3.98 -1.51
C TRP A 221 -3.08 5.44 -1.91
N ALA A 222 -1.83 5.83 -2.06
CA ALA A 222 -1.50 7.17 -2.55
C ALA A 222 -2.07 7.42 -3.96
N PRO A 223 -2.34 8.69 -4.32
CA PRO A 223 -2.73 9.08 -5.67
C PRO A 223 -1.72 8.61 -6.74
N LYS A 224 -2.17 8.45 -8.00
CA LYS A 224 -1.32 8.01 -9.12
C LYS A 224 -0.12 8.93 -9.34
N GLU A 225 -0.27 10.21 -9.10
CA GLU A 225 0.79 11.21 -9.20
C GLU A 225 1.92 10.96 -8.18
N ILE A 226 1.57 10.46 -7.00
CA ILE A 226 2.57 10.07 -5.98
C ILE A 226 3.25 8.75 -6.38
N CYS A 227 2.52 7.80 -6.96
CA CYS A 227 3.09 6.58 -7.51
C CYS A 227 4.10 6.90 -8.63
N MET A 228 3.76 7.84 -9.52
CA MET A 228 4.66 8.33 -10.57
C MET A 228 5.94 8.93 -9.95
N ARG A 229 5.82 9.84 -8.97
CA ARG A 229 6.98 10.44 -8.29
C ARG A 229 7.84 9.39 -7.58
N ALA A 230 7.22 8.36 -7.00
CA ALA A 230 7.95 7.28 -6.35
C ALA A 230 8.81 6.49 -7.35
N VAL A 231 8.25 6.18 -8.53
CA VAL A 231 9.01 5.52 -9.62
C VAL A 231 10.13 6.44 -10.14
N GLU A 232 9.86 7.71 -10.37
CA GLU A 232 10.87 8.71 -10.77
C GLU A 232 12.01 8.80 -9.77
N TRP A 233 11.68 8.82 -8.48
CA TRP A 233 12.68 8.82 -7.43
C TRP A 233 13.51 7.53 -7.43
N MET A 234 12.89 6.36 -7.62
CA MET A 234 13.60 5.08 -7.76
C MET A 234 14.55 5.08 -8.97
N GLU A 235 14.14 5.69 -10.07
CA GLU A 235 15.01 5.83 -11.26
C GLU A 235 16.26 6.69 -10.96
N LEU A 236 16.08 7.82 -10.24
CA LEU A 236 17.22 8.64 -9.80
C LEU A 236 18.15 7.87 -8.85
N GLN A 237 17.60 7.12 -7.89
CA GLN A 237 18.40 6.30 -6.98
C GLN A 237 19.14 5.18 -7.72
N ALA A 238 18.52 4.57 -8.74
CA ALA A 238 19.17 3.57 -9.58
C ALA A 238 20.35 4.16 -10.38
N ILE A 239 20.23 5.38 -10.91
CA ILE A 239 21.32 6.10 -11.57
C ILE A 239 22.44 6.40 -10.56
N LYS A 240 22.12 6.94 -9.38
CA LYS A 240 23.11 7.26 -8.32
C LYS A 240 23.86 6.02 -7.84
N ALA A 241 23.20 4.86 -7.80
CA ALA A 241 23.80 3.58 -7.42
C ALA A 241 24.53 2.85 -8.57
N GLY A 242 24.56 3.42 -9.79
CA GLY A 242 25.15 2.78 -10.97
C GLY A 242 24.39 1.55 -11.49
N LYS A 243 23.15 1.33 -11.01
CA LYS A 243 22.27 0.23 -11.44
C LYS A 243 21.50 0.54 -12.73
N ARG A 244 21.41 1.80 -13.10
CA ARG A 244 20.90 2.31 -14.36
C ARG A 244 21.93 3.21 -14.99
N GLN A 245 22.14 3.09 -16.29
CA GLN A 245 22.98 4.04 -17.03
C GLN A 245 22.40 5.45 -16.87
N LYS A 246 23.27 6.44 -16.70
CA LYS A 246 22.86 7.84 -16.59
C LYS A 246 22.12 8.27 -17.85
N ASP A 247 20.94 8.79 -17.68
CA ASP A 247 20.08 9.34 -18.71
C ASP A 247 19.99 10.85 -18.47
N ASP A 248 20.80 11.61 -19.20
CA ASP A 248 20.89 13.05 -19.00
C ASP A 248 19.58 13.78 -19.32
N ALA A 249 18.79 13.28 -20.27
CA ALA A 249 17.48 13.85 -20.60
C ALA A 249 16.49 13.66 -19.45
N LEU A 250 16.44 12.48 -18.87
CA LEU A 250 15.63 12.20 -17.68
C LEU A 250 16.05 13.05 -16.49
N VAL A 251 17.34 13.10 -16.20
CA VAL A 251 17.86 13.91 -15.08
C VAL A 251 17.51 15.39 -15.28
N GLU A 252 17.61 15.91 -16.50
CA GLU A 252 17.25 17.29 -16.85
C GLU A 252 15.76 17.55 -16.69
N GLU A 253 14.89 16.66 -17.20
CA GLU A 253 13.43 16.76 -17.04
C GLU A 253 13.04 16.86 -15.58
N LEU A 254 13.53 15.91 -14.76
CA LEU A 254 13.20 15.84 -13.34
C LEU A 254 13.77 17.03 -12.56
N TRP A 255 14.99 17.45 -12.89
CA TRP A 255 15.63 18.64 -12.32
C TRP A 255 14.81 19.90 -12.56
N ASN A 256 14.49 20.19 -13.82
CA ASN A 256 13.75 21.40 -14.19
C ASN A 256 12.38 21.46 -13.52
N ARG A 257 11.65 20.33 -13.48
CA ARG A 257 10.38 20.22 -12.79
C ARG A 257 10.49 20.44 -11.29
N SER A 258 11.53 19.92 -10.66
CA SER A 258 11.77 20.09 -9.21
C SER A 258 12.14 21.53 -8.89
N VAL A 259 13.02 22.15 -9.68
CA VAL A 259 13.39 23.56 -9.55
C VAL A 259 12.17 24.48 -9.71
N GLU A 260 11.37 24.25 -10.74
CA GLU A 260 10.15 25.03 -10.98
C GLU A 260 9.15 24.86 -9.82
N GLY A 261 8.97 23.64 -9.30
CA GLY A 261 8.10 23.38 -8.17
C GLY A 261 8.53 24.12 -6.90
N ALA A 262 9.82 24.09 -6.58
CA ALA A 262 10.38 24.76 -5.43
C ALA A 262 10.27 26.30 -5.56
N ARG A 263 10.60 26.84 -6.74
CA ARG A 263 10.47 28.29 -7.00
C ARG A 263 9.03 28.77 -6.96
N ARG A 264 8.06 27.96 -7.45
CA ARG A 264 6.63 28.28 -7.33
C ARG A 264 6.17 28.33 -5.87
N ALA A 265 6.63 27.40 -5.03
CA ALA A 265 6.30 27.40 -3.60
C ALA A 265 6.87 28.66 -2.91
N GLU A 266 8.11 29.05 -3.22
CA GLU A 266 8.77 30.26 -2.72
C GLU A 266 8.03 31.53 -3.19
N ALA A 267 7.72 31.66 -4.47
CA ALA A 267 7.00 32.80 -5.03
C ALA A 267 5.58 32.95 -4.47
N ALA A 268 4.93 31.83 -4.12
CA ALA A 268 3.64 31.83 -3.44
C ALA A 268 3.73 32.11 -1.93
N GLN A 269 4.90 32.45 -1.41
CA GLN A 269 5.16 32.73 0.01
C GLN A 269 4.75 31.58 0.94
N ARG A 270 4.81 30.32 0.45
CA ARG A 270 4.57 29.12 1.25
C ARG A 270 5.90 28.59 1.79
N GLY A 271 6.39 29.24 2.84
CA GLY A 271 7.77 29.04 3.35
C GLY A 271 8.11 27.61 3.70
N TYR A 272 7.20 26.89 4.40
CA TYR A 272 7.43 25.47 4.73
C TYR A 272 7.43 24.57 3.47
N ALA A 273 6.50 24.79 2.54
CA ALA A 273 6.48 24.03 1.30
C ALA A 273 7.72 24.27 0.42
N ALA A 274 8.22 25.53 0.39
CA ALA A 274 9.45 25.88 -0.30
C ALA A 274 10.67 25.21 0.37
N TYR A 275 10.75 25.23 1.71
CA TYR A 275 11.77 24.54 2.48
C TYR A 275 11.85 23.06 2.14
N VAL A 276 10.69 22.36 2.19
CA VAL A 276 10.59 20.94 1.86
C VAL A 276 11.05 20.70 0.43
N ALA A 277 10.53 21.46 -0.54
CA ALA A 277 10.85 21.27 -1.95
C ALA A 277 12.35 21.51 -2.27
N TYR A 278 12.99 22.52 -1.68
CA TYR A 278 14.42 22.75 -1.86
C TYR A 278 15.29 21.69 -1.18
N ASN A 279 14.89 21.20 -0.02
CA ASN A 279 15.60 20.12 0.66
C ASN A 279 15.50 18.82 -0.15
N GLU A 280 14.29 18.46 -0.63
CA GLU A 280 14.06 17.30 -1.48
C GLU A 280 14.88 17.36 -2.77
N LEU A 281 14.87 18.51 -3.45
CA LEU A 281 15.67 18.75 -4.66
C LEU A 281 17.17 18.53 -4.39
N ALA A 282 17.69 19.11 -3.32
CA ALA A 282 19.09 18.98 -2.95
C ALA A 282 19.47 17.50 -2.69
N GLU A 283 18.63 16.77 -1.97
CA GLU A 283 18.86 15.34 -1.70
C GLU A 283 18.78 14.48 -2.96
N ASP A 284 17.80 14.71 -3.83
CA ASP A 284 17.59 13.93 -5.04
C ASP A 284 18.73 14.06 -6.05
N PHE A 285 19.20 15.28 -6.23
CA PHE A 285 20.17 15.59 -7.29
C PHE A 285 21.61 15.71 -6.81
N ARG A 286 21.88 15.57 -5.50
CA ARG A 286 23.25 15.51 -4.98
C ARG A 286 24.04 14.39 -5.65
N GLY A 287 25.18 14.74 -6.24
CA GLY A 287 26.02 13.84 -7.04
C GLY A 287 25.63 13.73 -8.52
N LEU A 288 24.47 14.28 -8.93
CA LEU A 288 24.03 14.36 -10.33
C LEU A 288 24.15 15.79 -10.89
N ARG A 289 23.92 16.80 -10.05
CA ARG A 289 23.95 18.24 -10.37
C ARG A 289 24.57 19.02 -9.21
N ASP A 290 24.95 20.27 -9.46
CA ASP A 290 25.28 21.23 -8.38
C ASP A 290 24.01 21.68 -7.68
N VAL A 291 23.87 21.31 -6.42
CA VAL A 291 22.72 21.62 -5.56
C VAL A 291 23.00 22.71 -4.53
N SER A 292 24.19 23.33 -4.55
CA SER A 292 24.67 24.26 -3.53
C SER A 292 23.76 25.46 -3.31
N GLU A 293 23.12 25.98 -4.38
CA GLU A 293 22.13 27.07 -4.28
C GLU A 293 20.93 26.63 -3.42
N PHE A 294 20.41 25.44 -3.70
CA PHE A 294 19.19 24.93 -3.07
C PHE A 294 19.42 24.48 -1.63
N GLU A 295 20.58 23.94 -1.33
CA GLU A 295 21.01 23.67 0.07
C GLU A 295 21.05 24.95 0.90
N ARG A 296 21.62 26.04 0.35
CA ARG A 296 21.61 27.34 1.02
C ARG A 296 20.20 27.89 1.21
N LYS A 297 19.34 27.82 0.19
CA LYS A 297 17.94 28.26 0.30
C LYS A 297 17.17 27.46 1.34
N ALA A 298 17.29 26.13 1.34
CA ALA A 298 16.66 25.27 2.36
C ALA A 298 17.16 25.63 3.77
N ALA A 299 18.47 25.84 3.94
CA ALA A 299 19.06 26.23 5.22
C ALA A 299 18.52 27.59 5.73
N LEU A 300 18.41 28.60 4.85
CA LEU A 300 17.86 29.90 5.19
C LEU A 300 16.38 29.82 5.58
N LEU A 301 15.58 29.10 4.80
CA LEU A 301 14.15 28.92 5.09
C LEU A 301 13.93 28.18 6.41
N LYS A 302 14.76 27.20 6.73
CA LYS A 302 14.70 26.45 8.00
C LYS A 302 14.82 27.33 9.22
N GLU A 303 15.54 28.46 9.12
CA GLU A 303 15.72 29.40 10.23
C GLU A 303 14.54 30.38 10.41
N THR A 304 13.61 30.43 9.46
CA THR A 304 12.42 31.29 9.55
C THR A 304 11.48 30.82 10.68
N ALA A 305 10.74 31.78 11.27
CA ALA A 305 9.77 31.49 12.33
C ALA A 305 8.65 30.55 11.84
N GLU A 306 8.20 30.72 10.59
CA GLU A 306 7.18 29.87 9.95
C GLU A 306 7.64 28.41 9.89
N VAL A 307 8.81 28.14 9.30
CA VAL A 307 9.31 26.78 9.13
C VAL A 307 9.62 26.11 10.46
N LYS A 308 10.21 26.86 11.42
CA LYS A 308 10.43 26.35 12.78
C LYS A 308 9.12 25.97 13.48
N LYS A 309 8.07 26.78 13.28
CA LYS A 309 6.74 26.49 13.82
C LYS A 309 6.17 25.22 13.22
N GLU A 310 6.18 25.06 11.89
CA GLU A 310 5.65 23.87 11.20
C GLU A 310 6.40 22.59 11.61
N ILE A 311 7.73 22.64 11.72
CA ILE A 311 8.53 21.50 12.22
C ILE A 311 8.15 21.13 13.66
N LYS A 312 7.90 22.14 14.50
CA LYS A 312 7.45 21.92 15.88
C LYS A 312 6.04 21.33 15.92
N ASP A 313 5.14 21.85 15.10
CA ASP A 313 3.76 21.41 14.99
C ASP A 313 3.67 19.96 14.50
N ASP A 314 4.53 19.56 13.55
CA ASP A 314 4.66 18.15 13.12
C ASP A 314 5.03 17.21 14.29
N LYS A 315 5.99 17.59 15.09
CA LYS A 315 6.39 16.80 16.27
C LYS A 315 5.29 16.75 17.33
N GLU A 316 4.62 17.87 17.55
CA GLU A 316 3.55 17.98 18.55
C GLU A 316 2.35 17.13 18.18
N GLN A 317 1.91 17.12 16.91
CA GLN A 317 0.78 16.29 16.46
C GLN A 317 1.09 14.78 16.58
N ILE A 318 2.32 14.34 16.31
CA ILE A 318 2.73 12.95 16.49
C ILE A 318 2.65 12.58 17.97
N LYS A 319 3.20 13.42 18.86
CA LYS A 319 3.17 13.21 20.30
C LYS A 319 1.75 13.14 20.86
N ARG A 320 0.86 14.03 20.41
CA ARG A 320 -0.56 14.02 20.83
C ARG A 320 -1.29 12.78 20.36
N GLN A 321 -1.07 12.35 19.12
CA GLN A 321 -1.63 11.10 18.62
C GLN A 321 -1.17 9.90 19.45
N GLN A 322 0.14 9.78 19.71
CA GLN A 322 0.69 8.70 20.54
C GLN A 322 0.10 8.69 21.96
N ALA A 323 -0.13 9.85 22.55
CA ALA A 323 -0.76 9.95 23.87
C ALA A 323 -2.23 9.47 23.85
N LEU A 324 -3.01 9.85 22.83
CA LEU A 324 -4.38 9.35 22.67
C LEU A 324 -4.43 7.84 22.41
N ASP A 325 -3.56 7.34 21.55
CA ASP A 325 -3.46 5.91 21.25
C ASP A 325 -3.07 5.11 22.51
N ALA A 326 -2.20 5.65 23.36
CA ALA A 326 -1.83 5.04 24.64
C ALA A 326 -3.02 5.02 25.64
N GLN A 327 -3.79 6.10 25.73
CA GLN A 327 -5.01 6.14 26.55
C GLN A 327 -6.04 5.11 26.08
N LEU A 328 -6.30 5.02 24.77
CA LEU A 328 -7.22 4.06 24.20
C LEU A 328 -6.79 2.62 24.49
N ARG A 329 -5.49 2.30 24.36
CA ARG A 329 -4.96 0.98 24.75
C ARG A 329 -5.14 0.69 26.24
N ALA A 330 -4.89 1.68 27.10
CA ALA A 330 -5.06 1.51 28.54
C ALA A 330 -6.53 1.19 28.92
N PHE A 331 -7.50 1.81 28.25
CA PHE A 331 -8.92 1.44 28.44
C PHE A 331 -9.21 0.02 27.95
N GLN A 332 -8.65 -0.40 26.82
CA GLN A 332 -8.83 -1.77 26.32
C GLN A 332 -8.29 -2.81 27.31
N GLU A 333 -7.11 -2.57 27.92
CA GLU A 333 -6.56 -3.47 28.93
C GLU A 333 -7.42 -3.53 30.19
N ARG A 334 -7.85 -2.38 30.72
CA ARG A 334 -8.74 -2.31 31.89
C ARG A 334 -10.09 -3.01 31.67
N ARG A 335 -10.59 -3.07 30.43
CA ARG A 335 -11.84 -3.77 30.09
C ARG A 335 -11.73 -5.30 30.16
N LYS A 336 -10.52 -5.87 30.16
CA LYS A 336 -10.32 -7.31 30.38
C LYS A 336 -10.58 -7.71 31.82
N ASP A 337 -10.40 -6.78 32.74
CA ASP A 337 -10.71 -6.95 34.16
C ASP A 337 -12.23 -6.78 34.38
N ILE A 338 -12.87 -7.78 35.02
CA ILE A 338 -14.31 -7.81 35.24
C ILE A 338 -14.77 -6.65 36.14
N GLU A 339 -13.99 -6.31 37.17
CA GLU A 339 -14.32 -5.26 38.13
C GLU A 339 -14.22 -3.87 37.52
N GLN A 340 -13.27 -3.65 36.62
CA GLN A 340 -13.02 -2.37 35.98
C GLN A 340 -13.78 -2.17 34.65
N ARG A 341 -14.37 -3.24 34.11
CA ARG A 341 -14.96 -3.27 32.75
C ARG A 341 -16.00 -2.18 32.50
N ALA A 342 -16.93 -2.03 33.41
CA ALA A 342 -18.00 -1.06 33.26
C ALA A 342 -17.47 0.39 33.23
N GLN A 343 -16.60 0.73 34.18
CA GLN A 343 -15.98 2.06 34.24
C GLN A 343 -15.08 2.32 33.04
N ALA A 344 -14.23 1.36 32.67
CA ALA A 344 -13.36 1.48 31.53
C ALA A 344 -14.13 1.65 30.21
N SER A 345 -15.30 0.98 30.06
CA SER A 345 -16.16 1.14 28.90
C SER A 345 -16.80 2.53 28.85
N ALA A 346 -17.26 3.06 29.98
CA ALA A 346 -17.82 4.41 30.07
C ALA A 346 -16.75 5.48 29.75
N ASP A 347 -15.54 5.32 30.30
CA ASP A 347 -14.40 6.22 30.03
C ASP A 347 -13.99 6.18 28.55
N PHE A 348 -13.95 5.00 27.94
CA PHE A 348 -13.66 4.81 26.52
C PHE A 348 -14.70 5.51 25.64
N THR A 349 -15.99 5.31 25.91
CA THR A 349 -17.08 5.96 25.15
C THR A 349 -16.98 7.47 25.25
N ARG A 350 -16.76 8.02 26.44
CA ARG A 350 -16.59 9.46 26.65
C ARG A 350 -15.41 10.03 25.86
N LEU A 351 -14.25 9.37 25.94
CA LEU A 351 -13.07 9.78 25.17
C LEU A 351 -13.35 9.73 23.66
N LEU A 352 -14.01 8.68 23.18
CA LEU A 352 -14.35 8.52 21.78
C LEU A 352 -15.31 9.62 21.29
N ASP A 353 -16.27 10.03 22.10
CA ASP A 353 -17.18 11.13 21.79
C ASP A 353 -16.45 12.48 21.71
N ASP A 354 -15.52 12.74 22.62
CA ASP A 354 -14.68 13.94 22.60
C ASP A 354 -13.80 13.99 21.33
N ILE A 355 -13.16 12.87 20.98
CA ILE A 355 -12.36 12.78 19.76
C ILE A 355 -13.24 12.96 18.52
N ARG A 356 -14.43 12.35 18.50
CA ARG A 356 -15.40 12.49 17.39
C ARG A 356 -15.87 13.94 17.21
N LYS A 357 -16.13 14.66 18.31
CA LYS A 357 -16.47 16.07 18.28
C LYS A 357 -15.34 16.91 17.65
N LYS A 358 -14.11 16.72 18.11
CA LYS A 358 -12.92 17.41 17.57
C LYS A 358 -12.68 17.11 16.10
N SER A 359 -12.90 15.87 15.66
CA SER A 359 -12.71 15.45 14.26
C SER A 359 -13.63 16.16 13.26
N LYS A 360 -14.74 16.73 13.73
CA LYS A 360 -15.75 17.44 12.94
C LYS A 360 -15.61 18.97 12.95
N GLU A 361 -14.63 19.51 13.68
CA GLU A 361 -14.38 20.94 13.70
C GLU A 361 -14.06 21.45 12.29
N SER A 362 -14.52 22.66 11.96
CA SER A 362 -14.34 23.26 10.64
C SER A 362 -12.92 23.77 10.41
N ALA A 363 -12.26 24.28 11.46
CA ALA A 363 -10.90 24.76 11.39
C ALA A 363 -9.90 23.63 11.14
N ASP A 364 -8.95 23.85 10.25
CA ASP A 364 -7.83 22.92 10.07
C ASP A 364 -6.82 23.13 11.20
N SER A 365 -6.95 22.33 12.25
CA SER A 365 -6.13 22.38 13.45
C SER A 365 -5.40 21.06 13.69
N ILE A 366 -4.32 21.11 14.47
CA ILE A 366 -3.61 19.91 14.92
C ILE A 366 -4.57 18.96 15.64
N GLU A 367 -5.44 19.50 16.49
CA GLU A 367 -6.43 18.75 17.26
C GLU A 367 -7.38 17.98 16.35
N ARG A 368 -7.88 18.61 15.31
CA ARG A 368 -8.76 17.99 14.32
C ARG A 368 -8.05 16.87 13.54
N ARG A 369 -6.83 17.12 13.05
CA ARG A 369 -6.04 16.12 12.30
C ARG A 369 -5.72 14.92 13.19
N VAL A 370 -5.24 15.16 14.42
CA VAL A 370 -4.98 14.10 15.41
C VAL A 370 -6.25 13.31 15.72
N ALA A 371 -7.38 13.99 15.94
CA ALA A 371 -8.67 13.34 16.21
C ALA A 371 -9.11 12.43 15.05
N ARG A 372 -8.97 12.87 13.80
CA ARG A 372 -9.30 12.06 12.61
C ARG A 372 -8.42 10.83 12.49
N ARG A 373 -7.10 10.98 12.67
CA ARG A 373 -6.15 9.86 12.66
C ARG A 373 -6.48 8.86 13.74
N THR A 374 -6.71 9.32 14.96
CA THR A 374 -7.04 8.46 16.09
C THR A 374 -8.35 7.69 15.85
N LEU A 375 -9.42 8.34 15.35
CA LEU A 375 -10.67 7.64 14.98
C LEU A 375 -10.43 6.61 13.88
N SER A 376 -9.64 6.94 12.87
CA SER A 376 -9.30 6.01 11.79
C SER A 376 -8.53 4.80 12.33
N GLY A 377 -7.60 5.00 13.26
CA GLY A 377 -6.86 3.91 13.90
C GLY A 377 -7.73 3.03 14.79
N VAL A 378 -8.62 3.64 15.59
CA VAL A 378 -9.60 2.90 16.41
C VAL A 378 -10.51 2.08 15.51
N PHE A 379 -11.04 2.68 14.45
CA PHE A 379 -11.87 1.97 13.47
C PHE A 379 -11.13 0.76 12.88
N ALA A 380 -9.91 0.96 12.37
CA ALA A 380 -9.11 -0.10 11.76
C ALA A 380 -8.87 -1.25 12.75
N TYR A 381 -8.46 -0.93 13.98
CA TYR A 381 -8.21 -1.93 15.01
C TYR A 381 -9.45 -2.78 15.32
N TYR A 382 -10.60 -2.15 15.58
CA TYR A 382 -11.81 -2.87 15.95
C TYR A 382 -12.39 -3.64 14.77
N PHE A 383 -12.38 -3.05 13.58
CA PHE A 383 -12.90 -3.72 12.38
C PHE A 383 -12.06 -4.94 11.99
N GLU A 384 -10.73 -4.80 11.90
CA GLU A 384 -9.83 -5.91 11.54
C GLU A 384 -9.84 -7.02 12.60
N SER A 385 -9.86 -6.64 13.89
CA SER A 385 -9.99 -7.59 14.98
C SER A 385 -11.30 -8.39 14.88
N ALA A 386 -12.43 -7.74 14.59
CA ALA A 386 -13.69 -8.42 14.39
C ALA A 386 -13.65 -9.40 13.22
N MET A 387 -13.10 -8.99 12.08
CA MET A 387 -12.99 -9.85 10.91
C MET A 387 -12.08 -11.06 11.18
N SER A 388 -11.02 -10.89 11.96
CA SER A 388 -10.16 -11.99 12.40
C SER A 388 -10.88 -12.96 13.35
N LEU A 389 -11.66 -12.44 14.31
CA LEU A 389 -12.46 -13.23 15.25
C LEU A 389 -13.52 -14.06 14.52
N ILE A 390 -14.23 -13.47 13.56
CA ILE A 390 -15.23 -14.18 12.73
C ILE A 390 -14.56 -15.29 11.90
N GLY A 391 -13.47 -14.97 11.22
CA GLY A 391 -12.85 -15.87 10.25
C GLY A 391 -12.04 -17.01 10.87
N ARG A 392 -11.36 -16.78 12.00
CA ARG A 392 -10.37 -17.70 12.56
C ARG A 392 -10.73 -18.26 13.91
N GLN A 393 -11.14 -17.42 14.84
CA GLN A 393 -11.33 -17.80 16.24
C GLN A 393 -12.78 -18.18 16.57
N LYS A 394 -13.72 -17.75 15.72
CA LYS A 394 -15.18 -17.97 15.89
C LYS A 394 -15.73 -17.43 17.22
N ASP A 395 -15.11 -16.39 17.77
CA ASP A 395 -15.61 -15.66 18.93
C ASP A 395 -16.54 -14.53 18.47
N TYR A 396 -17.79 -14.91 18.22
CA TYR A 396 -18.77 -14.01 17.64
C TYR A 396 -19.24 -12.91 18.62
N SER A 397 -19.21 -13.20 19.91
CA SER A 397 -19.59 -12.23 20.94
C SER A 397 -18.64 -11.03 20.98
N VAL A 398 -17.34 -11.29 20.98
CA VAL A 398 -16.32 -10.23 20.95
C VAL A 398 -16.31 -9.55 19.56
N ALA A 399 -16.54 -10.30 18.48
CA ALA A 399 -16.64 -9.73 17.13
C ALA A 399 -17.82 -8.75 17.00
N VAL A 400 -18.98 -9.07 17.57
CA VAL A 400 -20.15 -8.16 17.65
C VAL A 400 -19.75 -6.85 18.33
N PHE A 401 -19.20 -6.93 19.55
CA PHE A 401 -18.77 -5.74 20.27
C PHE A 401 -17.79 -4.89 19.43
N ASN A 402 -16.80 -5.51 18.81
CA ASN A 402 -15.81 -4.80 17.99
C ASN A 402 -16.47 -4.10 16.78
N LEU A 403 -17.44 -4.75 16.12
CA LEU A 403 -18.16 -4.15 15.00
C LEU A 403 -19.17 -3.08 15.46
N GLU A 404 -19.75 -3.17 16.65
CA GLU A 404 -20.54 -2.09 17.24
C GLU A 404 -19.69 -0.81 17.37
N VAL A 405 -18.47 -0.92 17.93
CA VAL A 405 -17.54 0.22 18.03
C VAL A 405 -17.17 0.75 16.65
N ALA A 406 -16.83 -0.12 15.70
CA ALA A 406 -16.49 0.28 14.34
C ALA A 406 -17.68 0.99 13.64
N ALA A 407 -18.90 0.49 13.84
CA ALA A 407 -20.12 1.09 13.27
C ALA A 407 -20.48 2.46 13.90
N GLU A 408 -20.12 2.68 15.15
CA GLU A 408 -20.27 3.99 15.79
C GLU A 408 -19.31 5.03 15.17
N ILE A 409 -18.11 4.63 14.80
CA ILE A 409 -17.12 5.51 14.16
C ILE A 409 -17.51 5.76 12.70
N ALA A 410 -17.80 4.70 11.96
CA ALA A 410 -18.11 4.72 10.53
C ALA A 410 -19.63 4.67 10.29
N GLN A 411 -20.40 5.57 10.92
CA GLN A 411 -21.88 5.56 10.95
C GLN A 411 -22.55 5.47 9.57
N ASN A 412 -21.90 6.01 8.53
CA ASN A 412 -22.44 6.04 7.17
C ASN A 412 -21.84 4.97 6.23
N ASN A 413 -21.03 4.05 6.76
CA ASN A 413 -20.41 3.01 5.94
C ASN A 413 -21.36 1.79 5.82
N PRO A 414 -21.91 1.52 4.61
CA PRO A 414 -22.84 0.41 4.39
C PRO A 414 -22.19 -0.96 4.61
N TYR A 415 -20.90 -1.07 4.31
CA TYR A 415 -20.15 -2.31 4.46
C TYR A 415 -19.98 -2.71 5.93
N VAL A 416 -19.65 -1.75 6.79
CA VAL A 416 -19.55 -1.99 8.24
C VAL A 416 -20.89 -2.43 8.83
N ALA A 417 -21.98 -1.80 8.41
CA ALA A 417 -23.33 -2.21 8.85
C ALA A 417 -23.68 -3.63 8.38
N TYR A 418 -23.25 -4.02 7.16
CA TYR A 418 -23.40 -5.37 6.64
C TYR A 418 -22.58 -6.40 7.45
N GLU A 419 -21.31 -6.12 7.74
CA GLU A 419 -20.49 -7.03 8.55
C GLU A 419 -20.99 -7.14 10.00
N LEU A 420 -21.56 -6.06 10.55
CA LEU A 420 -22.24 -6.12 11.85
C LEU A 420 -23.49 -7.01 11.81
N ALA A 421 -24.25 -6.99 10.70
CA ALA A 421 -25.37 -7.91 10.51
C ALA A 421 -24.91 -9.37 10.49
N ASN A 422 -23.79 -9.65 9.82
CA ASN A 422 -23.17 -10.98 9.76
C ASN A 422 -22.77 -11.46 11.16
N ALA A 423 -22.09 -10.61 11.93
CA ALA A 423 -21.66 -10.93 13.29
C ALA A 423 -22.84 -11.21 14.22
N TYR A 424 -23.89 -10.38 14.20
CA TYR A 424 -25.11 -10.63 14.97
C TYR A 424 -25.79 -11.94 14.59
N ALA A 425 -25.86 -12.27 13.29
CA ALA A 425 -26.45 -13.52 12.82
C ALA A 425 -25.66 -14.73 13.31
N LEU A 426 -24.33 -14.68 13.25
CA LEU A 426 -23.44 -15.74 13.76
C LEU A 426 -23.53 -15.87 15.29
N ASN A 427 -23.77 -14.77 16.00
CA ASN A 427 -23.96 -14.75 17.46
C ASN A 427 -25.39 -15.14 17.89
N GLY A 428 -26.29 -15.47 16.93
CA GLY A 428 -27.68 -15.86 17.23
C GLY A 428 -28.66 -14.72 17.48
N GLU A 429 -28.23 -13.47 17.34
CA GLU A 429 -29.01 -12.25 17.62
C GLU A 429 -29.83 -11.81 16.40
N LYS A 430 -30.76 -12.66 15.94
CA LYS A 430 -31.51 -12.50 14.69
C LYS A 430 -32.17 -11.13 14.51
N LYS A 431 -32.82 -10.59 15.55
CA LYS A 431 -33.49 -9.28 15.46
C LYS A 431 -32.51 -8.14 15.20
N LYS A 432 -31.37 -8.13 15.89
CA LYS A 432 -30.31 -7.15 15.66
C LYS A 432 -29.67 -7.32 14.30
N ALA A 433 -29.47 -8.57 13.84
CA ALA A 433 -28.93 -8.87 12.53
C ALA A 433 -29.81 -8.30 11.40
N LEU A 434 -31.13 -8.49 11.46
CA LEU A 434 -32.08 -7.92 10.49
C LEU A 434 -32.07 -6.39 10.51
N ALA A 435 -32.05 -5.78 11.68
CA ALA A 435 -31.97 -4.33 11.82
C ALA A 435 -30.65 -3.76 11.23
N ALA A 436 -29.53 -4.41 11.48
CA ALA A 436 -28.22 -4.01 10.92
C ALA A 436 -28.18 -4.20 9.39
N LEU A 437 -28.75 -5.29 8.86
CA LEU A 437 -28.83 -5.55 7.41
C LEU A 437 -29.72 -4.49 6.72
N ARG A 438 -30.86 -4.14 7.31
CA ARG A 438 -31.71 -3.05 6.81
C ARG A 438 -30.92 -1.74 6.76
N ARG A 439 -30.23 -1.39 7.85
CA ARG A 439 -29.39 -0.19 7.91
C ARG A 439 -28.29 -0.21 6.83
N ALA A 440 -27.66 -1.37 6.53
CA ALA A 440 -26.69 -1.49 5.46
C ALA A 440 -27.30 -1.11 4.11
N VAL A 441 -28.48 -1.64 3.78
CA VAL A 441 -29.21 -1.37 2.52
C VAL A 441 -29.68 0.08 2.43
N GLU A 442 -30.18 0.65 3.52
CA GLU A 442 -30.55 2.08 3.60
C GLU A 442 -29.35 2.98 3.31
N LYS A 443 -28.15 2.57 3.73
CA LYS A 443 -26.89 3.29 3.49
C LYS A 443 -26.25 2.99 2.15
N GLY A 444 -26.86 2.16 1.30
CA GLY A 444 -26.42 1.90 -0.06
C GLY A 444 -25.68 0.58 -0.28
N PHE A 445 -25.76 -0.38 0.64
CA PHE A 445 -25.27 -1.74 0.37
C PHE A 445 -26.19 -2.46 -0.61
N THR A 446 -25.71 -2.77 -1.84
CA THR A 446 -26.52 -3.32 -2.92
C THR A 446 -26.01 -4.67 -3.46
N ASP A 447 -24.93 -5.23 -2.88
CA ASP A 447 -24.31 -6.47 -3.35
C ASP A 447 -25.18 -7.70 -2.98
N LEU A 448 -26.19 -7.97 -3.82
CA LEU A 448 -27.07 -9.13 -3.68
C LEU A 448 -26.32 -10.46 -3.79
N ALA A 449 -25.32 -10.55 -4.64
CA ALA A 449 -24.54 -11.77 -4.81
C ALA A 449 -23.83 -12.14 -3.51
N ARG A 450 -23.23 -11.15 -2.86
CA ARG A 450 -22.60 -11.31 -1.56
C ARG A 450 -23.58 -11.66 -0.44
N ILE A 451 -24.75 -11.01 -0.38
CA ILE A 451 -25.81 -11.35 0.60
C ILE A 451 -26.26 -12.80 0.42
N ASN A 452 -26.53 -13.22 -0.81
CA ASN A 452 -27.04 -14.57 -1.11
C ASN A 452 -26.00 -15.67 -0.88
N ALA A 453 -24.72 -15.40 -1.15
CA ALA A 453 -23.64 -16.36 -0.93
C ALA A 453 -23.23 -16.50 0.54
N ASN A 454 -23.63 -15.55 1.41
CA ASN A 454 -23.16 -15.50 2.78
C ASN A 454 -23.86 -16.53 3.68
N GLN A 455 -23.12 -17.52 4.16
CA GLN A 455 -23.61 -18.55 5.06
C GLN A 455 -23.99 -17.99 6.46
N ALA A 456 -23.36 -16.90 6.90
CA ALA A 456 -23.70 -16.27 8.18
C ALA A 456 -25.18 -15.84 8.24
N LEU A 457 -25.78 -15.45 7.11
CA LEU A 457 -27.15 -14.98 7.01
C LEU A 457 -28.17 -16.10 6.78
N GLU A 458 -27.75 -17.38 6.69
CA GLU A 458 -28.62 -18.50 6.38
C GLU A 458 -29.80 -18.62 7.37
N SER A 459 -29.53 -18.40 8.66
CA SER A 459 -30.55 -18.44 9.72
C SER A 459 -31.64 -17.38 9.59
N LEU A 460 -31.40 -16.34 8.76
CA LEU A 460 -32.34 -15.22 8.54
C LEU A 460 -33.18 -15.39 7.27
N ARG A 461 -32.77 -16.24 6.32
CA ARG A 461 -33.39 -16.32 4.98
C ARG A 461 -34.91 -16.61 5.01
N LYS A 462 -35.39 -17.33 6.03
CA LYS A 462 -36.82 -17.66 6.21
C LYS A 462 -37.63 -16.52 6.87
N GLU A 463 -36.96 -15.51 7.40
CA GLU A 463 -37.64 -14.38 8.05
C GLU A 463 -38.28 -13.47 6.98
N SER A 464 -39.53 -13.09 7.16
CA SER A 464 -40.24 -12.22 6.22
C SER A 464 -39.58 -10.86 6.06
N GLU A 465 -38.94 -10.37 7.11
CA GLU A 465 -38.18 -9.11 7.10
C GLU A 465 -36.92 -9.23 6.22
N TYR A 466 -36.21 -10.34 6.27
CA TYR A 466 -35.06 -10.59 5.37
C TYR A 466 -35.48 -10.55 3.89
N GLN A 467 -36.60 -11.21 3.55
CA GLN A 467 -37.12 -11.22 2.20
C GLN A 467 -37.47 -9.82 1.69
N LYS A 468 -38.11 -8.99 2.56
CA LYS A 468 -38.39 -7.59 2.22
C LYS A 468 -37.14 -6.77 2.00
N ILE A 469 -36.10 -6.97 2.81
CA ILE A 469 -34.81 -6.28 2.63
C ILE A 469 -34.16 -6.67 1.29
N VAL A 470 -34.10 -7.95 0.95
CA VAL A 470 -33.54 -8.45 -0.31
C VAL A 470 -34.33 -7.92 -1.52
N GLU A 471 -35.66 -7.90 -1.42
CA GLU A 471 -36.52 -7.39 -2.50
C GLU A 471 -36.31 -5.88 -2.70
N SER A 472 -36.12 -5.11 -1.64
CA SER A 472 -35.83 -3.67 -1.74
C SER A 472 -34.54 -3.35 -2.50
N ILE A 473 -33.55 -4.25 -2.49
CA ILE A 473 -32.31 -4.09 -3.28
C ILE A 473 -32.59 -4.38 -4.77
N ARG A 474 -33.41 -5.39 -5.10
CA ARG A 474 -33.76 -5.73 -6.48
C ARG A 474 -34.54 -4.63 -7.18
N GLN A 475 -35.29 -3.83 -6.42
CA GLN A 475 -36.11 -2.74 -6.94
C GLN A 475 -35.36 -1.40 -7.09
N LYS A 476 -34.11 -1.32 -6.58
CA LYS A 476 -33.26 -0.14 -6.82
C LYS A 476 -32.68 -0.23 -8.24
N PRO A 477 -32.81 0.86 -9.04
CA PRO A 477 -32.30 0.89 -10.42
C PRO A 477 -30.77 0.78 -10.49
#